data_fec7928339f16434046aa258ada8649f
#
_entry.id   fec7928339f16434046aa258ada8649f
#
_cell.length_a   1.000
_cell.length_b   1.000
_cell.length_c   1.000
_cell.angle_alpha   90.00
_cell.angle_beta   90.00
_cell.angle_gamma   90.00
#
_symmetry.space_group_name_H-M   'P 1'
#
loop_
_entity.id
_entity.type
_entity.pdbx_description
1 polymer ?
#
loop_
_entity_poly.entity_id
_entity_poly.type
_entity_poly.pdbx_seq_one_letter_code
_entity_poly.pdbx_strand_id
1 'polypeptide(L)'
;MANSCPEYLNVEARKLHSEDTVDLCELTAGKPVLIVNTASNCGFTPQFKALEALHQQYKDDLVVIGFPSDDFFQEEDDEAKTADVCFLNYGVTFTMVSTSAVRGSDVNSVFSYLGEKSAAPKWNFYKYLVSADGESVQQFNSRVKPDSEELKKAIESVL
;
A
#
# COMPACT_ATOMS: atom_id res chain seq x y z
N MET A 1 16.84 19.95 -4.81
CA MET A 1 16.66 19.84 -4.39
C MET A 1 16.21 18.98 -3.74
N ALA A 2 16.38 18.86 -3.41
CA ALA A 2 16.22 18.10 -2.66
C ALA A 2 15.01 17.72 -2.59
N ASN A 3 14.85 17.05 -2.63
CA ASN A 3 13.79 16.66 -2.60
C ASN A 3 13.29 16.41 -1.55
N SER A 4 12.48 16.82 -1.36
CA SER A 4 11.75 16.77 -0.31
C SER A 4 10.93 15.55 -0.32
N CYS A 5 11.45 14.50 0.14
CA CYS A 5 10.66 13.33 0.45
C CYS A 5 9.81 13.63 1.68
N PRO A 6 8.49 13.37 1.65
CA PRO A 6 7.68 13.50 2.85
C PRO A 6 8.23 12.62 3.98
N GLU A 7 8.16 13.13 5.20
CA GLU A 7 8.80 12.44 6.32
C GLU A 7 8.24 11.03 6.54
N TYR A 8 6.96 10.81 6.29
CA TYR A 8 6.36 9.49 6.51
C TYR A 8 6.96 8.41 5.59
N LEU A 9 7.60 8.80 4.49
CA LEU A 9 8.27 7.89 3.58
C LEU A 9 9.77 7.78 3.85
N ASN A 10 10.31 8.55 4.81
CA ASN A 10 11.73 8.51 5.13
C ASN A 10 12.02 7.33 6.04
N VAL A 11 11.85 6.12 5.51
CA VAL A 11 11.98 4.88 6.27
C VAL A 11 12.36 3.77 5.31
N GLU A 12 13.14 2.81 5.82
CA GLU A 12 13.43 1.59 5.09
C GLU A 12 12.46 0.51 5.54
N ALA A 13 11.95 -0.25 4.60
CA ALA A 13 11.05 -1.36 4.88
C ALA A 13 11.63 -2.63 4.28
N ARG A 14 11.52 -3.75 5.01
CA ARG A 14 11.94 -5.04 4.48
C ARG A 14 10.91 -5.50 3.46
N LYS A 15 11.39 -6.00 2.33
CA LYS A 15 10.49 -6.52 1.28
C LYS A 15 9.91 -7.86 1.72
N LEU A 16 8.71 -8.14 1.24
CA LEU A 16 8.00 -9.38 1.59
C LEU A 16 8.81 -10.59 1.18
N HIS A 17 8.98 -11.52 2.11
CA HIS A 17 9.68 -12.79 1.92
C HIS A 17 11.08 -12.57 1.31
N SER A 18 11.81 -11.62 1.88
CA SER A 18 13.14 -11.27 1.38
C SER A 18 13.94 -10.68 2.55
N GLU A 19 15.25 -10.71 2.44
CA GLU A 19 16.12 -10.02 3.40
C GLU A 19 16.47 -8.62 2.91
N ASP A 20 16.09 -8.29 1.68
CA ASP A 20 16.37 -6.97 1.12
C ASP A 20 15.43 -5.92 1.72
N THR A 21 15.93 -4.70 1.80
CA THR A 21 15.12 -3.56 2.23
C THR A 21 14.93 -2.60 1.07
N VAL A 22 13.92 -1.77 1.17
CA VAL A 22 13.66 -0.72 0.20
C VAL A 22 13.50 0.60 0.95
N ASP A 23 14.18 1.63 0.46
CA ASP A 23 14.03 2.99 0.98
C ASP A 23 12.80 3.58 0.31
N LEU A 24 11.77 3.90 1.10
CA LEU A 24 10.51 4.35 0.52
C LEU A 24 10.64 5.73 -0.15
N CYS A 25 11.57 6.57 0.31
CA CYS A 25 11.84 7.83 -0.37
C CYS A 25 12.37 7.59 -1.79
N GLU A 26 13.32 6.66 -1.94
CA GLU A 26 13.88 6.33 -3.25
C GLU A 26 12.84 5.67 -4.13
N LEU A 27 12.06 4.75 -3.57
CA LEU A 27 11.04 4.03 -4.31
C LEU A 27 10.02 5.00 -4.91
N THR A 28 9.57 5.96 -4.14
CA THR A 28 8.49 6.85 -4.57
C THR A 28 9.01 8.01 -5.44
N ALA A 29 10.26 8.40 -5.27
CA ALA A 29 10.92 9.37 -6.15
C ALA A 29 10.10 10.64 -6.38
N GLY A 30 9.43 11.14 -5.33
CA GLY A 30 8.64 12.37 -5.42
C GLY A 30 7.29 12.22 -6.09
N LYS A 31 6.82 10.97 -6.28
CA LYS A 31 5.52 10.70 -6.91
C LYS A 31 4.43 10.51 -5.88
N PRO A 32 3.15 10.71 -6.27
CA PRO A 32 2.04 10.29 -5.39
C PRO A 32 2.09 8.80 -5.13
N VAL A 33 1.50 8.38 -4.03
CA VAL A 33 1.59 6.99 -3.57
C VAL A 33 0.18 6.47 -3.26
N LEU A 34 -0.10 5.24 -3.68
CA LEU A 34 -1.30 4.52 -3.26
C LEU A 34 -0.85 3.41 -2.32
N ILE A 35 -1.27 3.49 -1.06
CA ILE A 35 -0.89 2.54 -0.02
C ILE A 35 -2.10 1.70 0.33
N VAL A 36 -1.91 0.38 0.38
CA VAL A 36 -3.01 -0.57 0.61
C VAL A 36 -2.57 -1.58 1.67
N ASN A 37 -3.40 -1.78 2.69
CA ASN A 37 -3.17 -2.88 3.63
C ASN A 37 -3.84 -4.13 3.07
N THR A 38 -3.09 -5.24 3.01
CA THR A 38 -3.52 -6.43 2.27
C THR A 38 -3.58 -7.66 3.17
N ALA A 39 -4.27 -8.70 2.69
CA ALA A 39 -4.34 -10.00 3.36
C ALA A 39 -4.57 -11.07 2.32
N SER A 40 -4.19 -12.31 2.66
CA SER A 40 -4.22 -13.43 1.70
C SER A 40 -5.55 -14.18 1.69
N ASN A 41 -6.34 -14.09 2.77
CA ASN A 41 -7.53 -14.92 2.95
C ASN A 41 -8.81 -14.10 3.13
N CYS A 42 -8.83 -12.90 2.59
CA CYS A 42 -9.97 -11.98 2.70
C CYS A 42 -10.86 -12.11 1.48
N GLY A 43 -12.17 -11.84 1.65
CA GLY A 43 -13.08 -11.77 0.51
C GLY A 43 -12.68 -10.73 -0.52
N PHE A 44 -11.89 -9.72 -0.12
CA PHE A 44 -11.40 -8.69 -1.02
C PHE A 44 -10.02 -9.01 -1.63
N THR A 45 -9.40 -10.14 -1.26
CA THR A 45 -8.07 -10.51 -1.78
C THR A 45 -7.99 -10.48 -3.31
N PRO A 46 -9.04 -10.85 -4.06
CA PRO A 46 -8.98 -10.72 -5.53
C PRO A 46 -8.73 -9.30 -6.04
N GLN A 47 -8.86 -8.27 -5.20
CA GLN A 47 -8.50 -6.91 -5.60
C GLN A 47 -7.01 -6.75 -5.95
N PHE A 48 -6.16 -7.69 -5.56
CA PHE A 48 -4.76 -7.69 -6.01
C PHE A 48 -4.65 -7.58 -7.52
N LYS A 49 -5.55 -8.24 -8.26
CA LYS A 49 -5.51 -8.21 -9.72
C LYS A 49 -5.76 -6.80 -10.26
N ALA A 50 -6.76 -6.12 -9.72
CA ALA A 50 -7.07 -4.76 -10.16
C ALA A 50 -6.01 -3.77 -9.69
N LEU A 51 -5.41 -4.00 -8.50
CA LEU A 51 -4.30 -3.17 -8.02
C LEU A 51 -3.09 -3.29 -8.95
N GLU A 52 -2.80 -4.51 -9.40
CA GLU A 52 -1.69 -4.71 -10.33
C GLU A 52 -1.97 -4.02 -11.67
N ALA A 53 -3.20 -4.10 -12.16
CA ALA A 53 -3.57 -3.40 -13.39
C ALA A 53 -3.40 -1.88 -13.24
N LEU A 54 -3.78 -1.36 -12.09
CA LEU A 54 -3.62 0.05 -11.78
C LEU A 54 -2.14 0.44 -11.76
N HIS A 55 -1.31 -0.40 -11.12
CA HIS A 55 0.13 -0.18 -11.08
C HIS A 55 0.72 -0.12 -12.49
N GLN A 56 0.32 -1.05 -13.37
CA GLN A 56 0.84 -1.06 -14.75
C GLN A 56 0.38 0.18 -15.51
N GLN A 57 -0.84 0.63 -15.28
CA GLN A 57 -1.39 1.79 -15.99
C GLN A 57 -0.67 3.08 -15.61
N TYR A 58 -0.33 3.25 -14.33
CA TYR A 58 0.20 4.52 -13.82
C TYR A 58 1.65 4.42 -13.34
N LYS A 59 2.39 3.38 -13.70
CA LYS A 59 3.67 3.10 -13.05
C LYS A 59 4.72 4.20 -13.19
N ASP A 60 4.59 5.05 -14.20
CA ASP A 60 5.53 6.16 -14.37
C ASP A 60 5.16 7.37 -13.50
N ASP A 61 3.93 7.42 -13.00
CA ASP A 61 3.39 8.59 -12.33
C ASP A 61 2.90 8.34 -10.91
N LEU A 62 2.66 7.09 -10.56
CA LEU A 62 2.11 6.69 -9.25
C LEU A 62 2.83 5.45 -8.75
N VAL A 63 3.13 5.41 -7.47
CA VAL A 63 3.74 4.23 -6.85
C VAL A 63 2.70 3.53 -5.99
N VAL A 64 2.54 2.22 -6.18
CA VAL A 64 1.63 1.39 -5.37
C VAL A 64 2.47 0.57 -4.41
N ILE A 65 2.12 0.59 -3.12
CA ILE A 65 2.84 -0.18 -2.10
C ILE A 65 1.83 -0.98 -1.29
N GLY A 66 2.04 -2.29 -1.19
CA GLY A 66 1.19 -3.18 -0.41
C GLY A 66 1.81 -3.49 0.94
N PHE A 67 0.99 -3.42 1.99
CA PHE A 67 1.38 -3.69 3.37
C PHE A 67 0.56 -4.87 3.90
N PRO A 68 1.07 -6.10 3.80
CA PRO A 68 0.35 -7.25 4.37
C PRO A 68 0.22 -7.09 5.88
N SER A 69 -0.91 -7.49 6.43
CA SER A 69 -1.15 -7.39 7.85
C SER A 69 -2.10 -8.47 8.33
N ASP A 70 -1.86 -9.01 9.53
CA ASP A 70 -2.75 -9.96 10.16
C ASP A 70 -3.64 -9.29 11.21
N ASP A 71 -3.71 -7.96 11.22
CA ASP A 71 -4.51 -7.24 12.20
C ASP A 71 -6.00 -7.58 12.14
N PHE A 72 -6.45 -8.11 11.01
CA PHE A 72 -7.85 -8.51 10.82
C PHE A 72 -7.98 -10.04 10.70
N PHE A 73 -6.92 -10.77 11.09
CA PHE A 73 -6.92 -12.25 11.22
C PHE A 73 -7.16 -12.99 9.91
N GLN A 74 -6.79 -12.39 8.79
CA GLN A 74 -6.98 -13.01 7.47
C GLN A 74 -5.69 -13.11 6.65
N GLU A 75 -4.52 -12.91 7.29
CA GLU A 75 -3.25 -13.08 6.63
C GLU A 75 -2.63 -14.42 7.05
N GLU A 76 -1.73 -14.93 6.19
CA GLU A 76 -0.99 -16.14 6.49
C GLU A 76 0.05 -15.90 7.58
N ASP A 77 0.32 -16.91 8.39
CA ASP A 77 1.37 -16.82 9.40
C ASP A 77 2.77 -16.86 8.79
N ASP A 78 2.89 -17.47 7.60
CA ASP A 78 4.16 -17.66 6.92
C ASP A 78 4.27 -16.70 5.73
N GLU A 79 5.31 -15.86 5.73
CA GLU A 79 5.51 -14.90 4.64
C GLU A 79 5.66 -15.58 3.27
N ALA A 80 6.19 -16.80 3.24
CA ALA A 80 6.30 -17.52 1.96
C ALA A 80 4.92 -17.76 1.36
N LYS A 81 3.93 -18.08 2.19
CA LYS A 81 2.57 -18.29 1.73
C LYS A 81 1.92 -16.98 1.30
N THR A 82 2.17 -15.89 2.03
CA THR A 82 1.70 -14.56 1.63
C THR A 82 2.28 -14.19 0.29
N ALA A 83 3.58 -14.40 0.10
CA ALA A 83 4.25 -14.12 -1.18
C ALA A 83 3.66 -14.95 -2.32
N ASP A 84 3.35 -16.22 -2.06
CA ASP A 84 2.73 -17.08 -3.09
C ASP A 84 1.38 -16.51 -3.53
N VAL A 85 0.57 -16.03 -2.60
CA VAL A 85 -0.75 -15.48 -2.94
C VAL A 85 -0.57 -14.25 -3.84
N CYS A 86 0.23 -13.28 -3.44
CA CYS A 86 0.31 -12.04 -4.21
C CYS A 86 1.16 -12.20 -5.47
N PHE A 87 2.33 -12.84 -5.40
CA PHE A 87 3.24 -12.89 -6.54
C PHE A 87 2.88 -13.98 -7.54
N LEU A 88 2.55 -15.18 -7.07
CA LEU A 88 2.26 -16.30 -7.97
C LEU A 88 0.81 -16.34 -8.40
N ASN A 89 -0.12 -16.18 -7.45
CA ASN A 89 -1.54 -16.33 -7.77
C ASN A 89 -2.12 -15.11 -8.47
N TYR A 90 -1.66 -13.91 -8.11
CA TYR A 90 -2.19 -12.67 -8.67
C TYR A 90 -1.20 -11.90 -9.52
N GLY A 91 0.06 -12.36 -9.60
CA GLY A 91 1.06 -11.75 -10.47
C GLY A 91 1.44 -10.32 -10.09
N VAL A 92 1.42 -10.00 -8.80
CA VAL A 92 1.73 -8.66 -8.33
C VAL A 92 3.19 -8.32 -8.62
N THR A 93 3.42 -7.15 -9.23
CA THR A 93 4.78 -6.64 -9.47
C THR A 93 5.05 -5.33 -8.73
N PHE A 94 4.02 -4.67 -8.16
CA PHE A 94 4.29 -3.51 -7.30
C PHE A 94 4.92 -3.97 -5.99
N THR A 95 5.52 -3.02 -5.27
CA THR A 95 6.27 -3.36 -4.05
C THR A 95 5.34 -3.85 -2.94
N MET A 96 5.68 -5.03 -2.38
CA MET A 96 5.05 -5.54 -1.18
C MET A 96 6.11 -5.56 -0.08
N VAL A 97 5.76 -5.03 1.09
CA VAL A 97 6.68 -5.04 2.23
C VAL A 97 6.33 -6.18 3.19
N SER A 98 7.17 -6.41 4.18
CA SER A 98 6.94 -7.50 5.13
C SER A 98 5.67 -7.24 5.93
N THR A 99 5.07 -8.33 6.44
CA THR A 99 3.86 -8.25 7.26
C THR A 99 4.11 -7.39 8.49
N SER A 100 3.18 -6.48 8.77
CA SER A 100 3.30 -5.59 9.92
C SER A 100 1.92 -5.18 10.41
N ALA A 101 1.89 -4.58 11.59
CA ALA A 101 0.65 -4.02 12.11
C ALA A 101 0.32 -2.71 11.40
N VAL A 102 -0.96 -2.51 11.07
CA VAL A 102 -1.44 -1.32 10.38
C VAL A 102 -2.36 -0.48 11.25
N ARG A 103 -2.59 -0.93 12.49
CA ARG A 103 -3.37 -0.21 13.49
C ARG A 103 -2.91 -0.62 14.88
N GLY A 104 -3.35 0.11 15.90
CA GLY A 104 -3.07 -0.24 17.30
C GLY A 104 -1.69 0.23 17.73
N SER A 105 -1.25 -0.28 18.90
CA SER A 105 -0.03 0.20 19.54
C SER A 105 1.25 -0.18 18.80
N ASP A 106 1.20 -1.27 18.00
CA ASP A 106 2.37 -1.74 17.27
C ASP A 106 2.39 -1.28 15.81
N VAL A 107 1.55 -0.32 15.45
CA VAL A 107 1.38 0.14 14.08
C VAL A 107 2.71 0.58 13.48
N ASN A 108 2.95 0.21 12.20
CA ASN A 108 4.15 0.67 11.51
C ASN A 108 4.08 2.19 11.29
N SER A 109 5.24 2.81 11.04
CA SER A 109 5.32 4.28 10.98
C SER A 109 4.51 4.88 9.84
N VAL A 110 4.41 4.18 8.71
CA VAL A 110 3.63 4.66 7.56
C VAL A 110 2.15 4.72 7.92
N PHE A 111 1.60 3.62 8.46
CA PHE A 111 0.18 3.59 8.83
C PHE A 111 -0.12 4.44 10.07
N SER A 112 0.88 4.69 10.93
CA SER A 112 0.73 5.65 12.01
C SER A 112 0.43 7.04 11.44
N TYR A 113 1.20 7.46 10.45
CA TYR A 113 0.98 8.75 9.78
C TYR A 113 -0.37 8.81 9.09
N LEU A 114 -0.72 7.74 8.35
CA LEU A 114 -2.01 7.69 7.64
C LEU A 114 -3.19 7.77 8.62
N GLY A 115 -3.05 7.11 9.76
CA GLY A 115 -4.08 7.13 10.80
C GLY A 115 -4.26 8.53 11.40
N GLU A 116 -3.17 9.28 11.54
CA GLU A 116 -3.24 10.64 12.06
C GLU A 116 -3.86 11.61 11.05
N LYS A 117 -3.50 11.48 9.78
CA LYS A 117 -3.98 12.39 8.74
C LYS A 117 -5.40 12.07 8.30
N SER A 118 -5.83 10.84 8.44
CA SER A 118 -7.14 10.38 7.99
C SER A 118 -7.76 9.51 9.07
N ALA A 119 -7.65 8.20 8.95
CA ALA A 119 -8.14 7.25 9.94
C ALA A 119 -7.42 5.92 9.73
N ALA A 120 -7.29 5.13 10.80
CA ALA A 120 -6.76 3.78 10.69
C ALA A 120 -7.70 2.93 9.83
N PRO A 121 -7.17 1.89 9.17
CA PRO A 121 -8.03 1.02 8.38
C PRO A 121 -8.95 0.22 9.30
N LYS A 122 -10.18 -0.03 8.85
CA LYS A 122 -11.16 -0.81 9.61
C LYS A 122 -11.25 -2.24 9.09
N TRP A 123 -10.60 -2.53 7.99
CA TRP A 123 -10.57 -3.87 7.39
C TRP A 123 -9.41 -3.94 6.40
N ASN A 124 -9.24 -5.11 5.78
CA ASN A 124 -8.23 -5.31 4.74
C ASN A 124 -8.62 -4.56 3.46
N PHE A 125 -7.63 -4.22 2.66
CA PHE A 125 -7.81 -3.55 1.36
C PHE A 125 -8.44 -2.16 1.46
N TYR A 126 -8.18 -1.45 2.55
CA TYR A 126 -8.33 0.00 2.59
C TYR A 126 -7.23 0.61 1.75
N LYS A 127 -7.52 1.68 1.06
CA LYS A 127 -6.57 2.35 0.19
C LYS A 127 -6.36 3.77 0.69
N TYR A 128 -5.12 4.23 0.62
CA TYR A 128 -4.77 5.58 1.02
C TYR A 128 -4.01 6.21 -0.14
N LEU A 129 -4.59 7.24 -0.73
CA LEU A 129 -3.95 7.97 -1.81
C LEU A 129 -3.31 9.21 -1.22
N VAL A 130 -2.00 9.31 -1.35
CA VAL A 130 -1.22 10.38 -0.74
C VAL A 130 -0.57 11.20 -1.85
N SER A 131 -0.73 12.52 -1.78
CA SER A 131 -0.13 13.43 -2.76
C SER A 131 1.39 13.37 -2.67
N ALA A 132 2.05 13.85 -3.73
CA ALA A 132 3.52 13.79 -3.82
C ALA A 132 4.19 14.49 -2.64
N ASP A 133 3.62 15.57 -2.12
CA ASP A 133 4.17 16.30 -0.98
C ASP A 133 3.77 15.68 0.38
N GLY A 134 2.94 14.65 0.37
CA GLY A 134 2.50 13.98 1.58
C GLY A 134 1.40 14.70 2.37
N GLU A 135 0.96 15.86 1.91
CA GLU A 135 0.02 16.68 2.68
C GLU A 135 -1.42 16.25 2.54
N SER A 136 -1.79 15.69 1.40
CA SER A 136 -3.17 15.26 1.15
C SER A 136 -3.26 13.74 1.26
N VAL A 137 -4.11 13.24 2.15
CA VAL A 137 -4.33 11.80 2.33
C VAL A 137 -5.83 11.55 2.15
N GLN A 138 -6.18 10.72 1.18
CA GLN A 138 -7.56 10.34 0.92
C GLN A 138 -7.72 8.84 1.21
N GLN A 139 -8.66 8.50 2.07
CA GLN A 139 -8.91 7.11 2.44
C GLN A 139 -10.08 6.56 1.63
N PHE A 140 -9.92 5.33 1.15
CA PHE A 140 -11.00 4.60 0.46
C PHE A 140 -11.18 3.25 1.15
N ASN A 141 -12.41 2.90 1.47
CA ASN A 141 -12.65 1.65 2.20
C ASN A 141 -12.49 0.42 1.29
N SER A 142 -12.66 -0.77 1.88
CA SER A 142 -12.44 -2.03 1.19
C SER A 142 -13.32 -2.20 -0.04
N ARG A 143 -14.51 -1.63 -0.04
CA ARG A 143 -15.47 -1.82 -1.13
C ARG A 143 -15.18 -0.96 -2.35
N VAL A 144 -14.35 0.07 -2.20
CA VAL A 144 -13.94 0.89 -3.34
C VAL A 144 -12.91 0.09 -4.13
N LYS A 145 -13.30 -0.38 -5.31
CA LYS A 145 -12.45 -1.23 -6.13
C LYS A 145 -11.33 -0.40 -6.77
N PRO A 146 -10.15 -1.01 -6.97
CA PRO A 146 -9.05 -0.27 -7.59
C PRO A 146 -9.35 0.20 -9.01
N ASP A 147 -10.26 -0.48 -9.72
CA ASP A 147 -10.65 -0.08 -11.08
C ASP A 147 -11.89 0.80 -11.10
N SER A 148 -12.34 1.30 -9.94
CA SER A 148 -13.52 2.16 -9.88
C SER A 148 -13.23 3.55 -10.43
N GLU A 149 -14.27 4.19 -10.94
CA GLU A 149 -14.15 5.58 -11.40
C GLU A 149 -13.77 6.50 -10.25
N GLU A 150 -14.29 6.23 -9.07
CA GLU A 150 -14.01 7.05 -7.89
C GLU A 150 -12.52 7.12 -7.61
N LEU A 151 -11.86 5.95 -7.57
CA LEU A 151 -10.43 5.91 -7.27
C LEU A 151 -9.61 6.47 -8.43
N LYS A 152 -9.97 6.15 -9.67
CA LYS A 152 -9.23 6.64 -10.84
C LYS A 152 -9.27 8.15 -10.93
N LYS A 153 -10.43 8.76 -10.67
CA LYS A 153 -10.54 10.21 -10.67
C LYS A 153 -9.68 10.84 -9.59
N ALA A 154 -9.66 10.24 -8.40
CA ALA A 154 -8.83 10.73 -7.31
C ALA A 154 -7.35 10.65 -7.69
N ILE A 155 -6.92 9.55 -8.28
CA ILE A 155 -5.53 9.38 -8.72
C ILE A 155 -5.17 10.47 -9.73
N GLU A 156 -6.02 10.67 -10.73
CA GLU A 156 -5.72 11.66 -11.77
C GLU A 156 -5.65 13.07 -11.21
N SER A 157 -6.36 13.35 -10.11
CA SER A 157 -6.34 14.65 -9.49
C SER A 157 -5.02 14.97 -8.77
N VAL A 158 -4.19 13.98 -8.48
CA VAL A 158 -2.91 14.18 -7.78
C VAL A 158 -1.68 13.92 -8.66
N LEU A 159 -1.87 13.55 -9.91
CA LEU A 159 -0.75 13.30 -10.83
C LEU A 159 -0.05 14.56 -11.33
#